data_be92ee56770e4bfad0213f42cb154468
#
_entry.id   be92ee56770e4bfad0213f42cb154468
#
_cell.length_a   1.000
_cell.length_b   1.000
_cell.length_c   1.000
_cell.angle_alpha   90.00
_cell.angle_beta   90.00
_cell.angle_gamma   90.00
#
_symmetry.space_group_name_H-M   'P 1'
#
loop_
_entity.id
_entity.type
_entity.pdbx_description
1 polymer ?
#
loop_
_entity_poly.entity_id
_entity_poly.type
_entity_poly.pdbx_seq_one_letter_code
_entity_poly.pdbx_strand_id
1 'polypeptide(L)'
;GRGVNTAEPAATIARGKPGIFHGMESYFLQDEDGQIAPVYSISAGLDYPGIGPEHANLYDTGRAQYVPITDDESVEAFEYLSRTEGIIPAIESAHAVAYAMKLAPTLPKDKIIVVNLSGRGDKDVAAIARYKGVDLHD
;
A
#
# COMPACT_ATOMS: atom_id res chain seq x y z
N GLY A 1 4.87 1.97 -3.14
CA GLY A 1 6.30 2.30 -3.29
C GLY A 1 7.07 1.22 -4.01
N ARG A 2 8.30 1.51 -4.40
CA ARG A 2 9.16 0.57 -5.15
C ARG A 2 9.90 -0.41 -4.23
N GLY A 3 9.74 -0.30 -2.93
CA GLY A 3 10.29 -1.19 -1.91
C GLY A 3 10.89 -0.45 -0.73
N VAL A 4 10.88 -1.10 0.45
CA VAL A 4 11.35 -0.48 1.71
C VAL A 4 12.85 -0.18 1.72
N ASN A 5 13.63 -0.86 0.89
CA ASN A 5 15.07 -0.68 0.79
C ASN A 5 15.51 0.15 -0.44
N THR A 6 14.56 0.81 -1.10
CA THR A 6 14.80 1.67 -2.26
C THR A 6 14.79 3.15 -1.86
N ALA A 7 15.18 4.02 -2.81
CA ALA A 7 15.07 5.47 -2.63
C ALA A 7 13.63 6.02 -2.77
N GLU A 8 12.69 5.17 -3.20
CA GLU A 8 11.29 5.54 -3.46
C GLU A 8 10.31 4.65 -2.66
N PRO A 9 10.42 4.61 -1.30
CA PRO A 9 9.50 3.88 -0.44
C PRO A 9 8.21 4.69 -0.23
N ALA A 10 7.16 4.00 0.22
CA ALA A 10 5.95 4.61 0.78
C ALA A 10 5.47 3.87 2.05
N ALA A 11 6.27 2.93 2.55
CA ALA A 11 5.94 2.13 3.73
C ALA A 11 6.39 2.86 5.01
N THR A 12 5.60 3.82 5.47
CA THR A 12 5.95 4.70 6.58
C THR A 12 6.20 3.93 7.88
N ILE A 13 5.37 2.95 8.25
CA ILE A 13 5.57 2.17 9.49
C ILE A 13 6.88 1.37 9.44
N ALA A 14 7.25 0.84 8.27
CA ALA A 14 8.46 0.04 8.12
C ALA A 14 9.76 0.88 8.18
N ARG A 15 9.72 2.17 7.80
CA ARG A 15 10.90 3.02 7.67
C ARG A 15 10.79 4.37 8.36
N GLY A 16 9.60 4.78 8.76
CA GLY A 16 9.35 6.09 9.36
C GLY A 16 9.86 6.18 10.80
N LYS A 17 9.98 7.41 11.25
CA LYS A 17 10.32 7.78 12.62
C LYS A 17 9.21 8.64 13.22
N PRO A 18 9.04 8.65 14.55
CA PRO A 18 8.14 9.58 15.21
C PRO A 18 8.49 11.04 14.89
N GLY A 19 7.48 11.86 14.66
CA GLY A 19 7.67 13.29 14.38
C GLY A 19 6.33 14.03 14.34
N ILE A 20 6.41 15.33 14.09
CA ILE A 20 5.24 16.21 13.97
C ILE A 20 5.19 16.75 12.54
N PHE A 21 4.07 16.54 11.85
CA PHE A 21 3.84 17.01 10.50
C PHE A 21 2.35 17.31 10.29
N HIS A 22 2.02 18.41 9.61
CA HIS A 22 0.65 18.87 9.46
C HIS A 22 -0.13 18.95 10.79
N GLY A 23 0.53 19.35 11.88
CA GLY A 23 -0.09 19.51 13.19
C GLY A 23 -0.43 18.22 13.94
N MET A 24 0.08 17.07 13.50
CA MET A 24 -0.10 15.77 14.17
C MET A 24 1.24 15.12 14.53
N GLU A 25 1.27 14.43 15.65
CA GLU A 25 2.36 13.53 16.03
C GLU A 25 2.05 12.12 15.53
N SER A 26 2.97 11.55 14.74
CA SER A 26 2.82 10.21 14.17
C SER A 26 4.17 9.72 13.64
N TYR A 27 4.15 8.65 12.81
CA TYR A 27 5.31 8.19 12.06
C TYR A 27 5.37 8.86 10.68
N PHE A 28 6.56 9.33 10.31
CA PHE A 28 6.85 9.96 9.01
C PHE A 28 8.14 9.43 8.41
N LEU A 29 8.19 9.37 7.08
CA LEU A 29 9.42 9.16 6.34
C LEU A 29 10.27 10.42 6.44
N GLN A 30 11.47 10.29 7.00
CA GLN A 30 12.39 11.40 7.25
C GLN A 30 13.77 11.06 6.70
N ASP A 31 14.49 12.08 6.24
CA ASP A 31 15.91 12.00 5.89
C ASP A 31 16.81 12.07 7.15
N GLU A 32 18.11 12.12 6.92
CA GLU A 32 19.12 12.17 8.02
C GLU A 32 19.03 13.45 8.85
N ASP A 33 18.53 14.52 8.27
CA ASP A 33 18.36 15.83 8.92
C ASP A 33 16.98 15.99 9.58
N GLY A 34 16.15 14.95 9.55
CA GLY A 34 14.80 14.96 10.10
C GLY A 34 13.77 15.70 9.24
N GLN A 35 14.13 16.04 8.00
CA GLN A 35 13.18 16.60 7.03
C GLN A 35 12.34 15.48 6.42
N ILE A 36 11.16 15.84 5.89
CA ILE A 36 10.30 14.87 5.20
C ILE A 36 11.03 14.31 3.97
N ALA A 37 11.24 13.00 3.95
CA ALA A 37 11.89 12.33 2.84
C ALA A 37 10.94 12.21 1.62
N PRO A 38 11.49 12.12 0.41
CA PRO A 38 10.70 11.79 -0.77
C PRO A 38 9.95 10.47 -0.60
N VAL A 39 8.72 10.45 -1.07
CA VAL A 39 7.85 9.28 -1.08
C VAL A 39 7.36 9.04 -2.49
N TYR A 40 7.13 7.80 -2.84
CA TYR A 40 6.52 7.44 -4.11
C TYR A 40 5.62 6.20 -3.95
N SER A 41 4.42 6.29 -4.52
CA SER A 41 3.52 5.15 -4.71
C SER A 41 2.74 5.32 -5.99
N ILE A 42 2.47 4.22 -6.70
CA ILE A 42 1.52 4.20 -7.81
C ILE A 42 0.09 4.50 -7.33
N SER A 43 -0.20 4.21 -6.07
CA SER A 43 -1.46 4.51 -5.41
C SER A 43 -1.44 5.95 -4.89
N ALA A 44 -2.31 6.80 -5.42
CA ALA A 44 -2.40 8.20 -5.03
C ALA A 44 -2.71 8.36 -3.53
N GLY A 45 -3.54 7.49 -2.97
CA GLY A 45 -3.89 7.51 -1.55
C GLY A 45 -2.76 7.06 -0.62
N LEU A 46 -1.73 6.39 -1.14
CA LEU A 46 -0.56 5.93 -0.39
C LEU A 46 0.70 6.74 -0.71
N ASP A 47 0.62 7.70 -1.62
CA ASP A 47 1.72 8.60 -1.98
C ASP A 47 1.80 9.76 -0.98
N TYR A 48 2.06 9.41 0.28
CA TYR A 48 2.12 10.33 1.40
C TYR A 48 3.18 9.87 2.42
N PRO A 49 3.98 10.77 2.98
CA PRO A 49 5.13 10.42 3.83
C PRO A 49 4.77 10.04 5.27
N GLY A 50 3.52 10.05 5.65
CA GLY A 50 3.05 9.80 7.01
C GLY A 50 1.87 8.86 7.10
N ILE A 51 1.50 8.52 8.33
CA ILE A 51 0.31 7.73 8.67
C ILE A 51 -0.54 8.46 9.71
N GLY A 52 -1.82 8.09 9.80
CA GLY A 52 -2.69 8.61 10.84
C GLY A 52 -2.25 8.18 12.25
N PRO A 53 -2.45 9.04 13.28
CA PRO A 53 -2.09 8.72 14.66
C PRO A 53 -2.75 7.45 15.20
N GLU A 54 -3.95 7.12 14.75
CA GLU A 54 -4.64 5.89 15.14
C GLU A 54 -3.89 4.64 14.66
N HIS A 55 -3.40 4.61 13.42
CA HIS A 55 -2.56 3.54 12.92
C HIS A 55 -1.23 3.45 13.67
N ALA A 56 -0.61 4.58 14.00
CA ALA A 56 0.59 4.62 14.81
C ALA A 56 0.34 3.98 16.19
N ASN A 57 -0.78 4.29 16.84
CA ASN A 57 -1.17 3.69 18.11
C ASN A 57 -1.43 2.18 18.01
N LEU A 58 -2.11 1.71 16.97
CA LEU A 58 -2.34 0.29 16.75
C LEU A 58 -1.04 -0.48 16.52
N TYR A 59 -0.07 0.14 15.87
CA TYR A 59 1.27 -0.41 15.69
C TYR A 59 2.03 -0.46 17.03
N ASP A 60 2.11 0.65 17.78
CA ASP A 60 2.82 0.75 19.03
C ASP A 60 2.28 -0.19 20.10
N THR A 61 0.97 -0.39 20.16
CA THR A 61 0.32 -1.31 21.09
C THR A 61 0.33 -2.77 20.64
N GLY A 62 0.83 -3.05 19.44
CA GLY A 62 0.87 -4.41 18.89
C GLY A 62 -0.49 -5.00 18.53
N ARG A 63 -1.56 -4.20 18.45
CA ARG A 63 -2.91 -4.67 18.10
C ARG A 63 -3.09 -4.99 16.63
N ALA A 64 -2.27 -4.40 15.76
CA ALA A 64 -2.27 -4.66 14.33
C ALA A 64 -0.85 -4.90 13.83
N GLN A 65 -0.72 -5.78 12.84
CA GLN A 65 0.52 -5.98 12.09
C GLN A 65 0.44 -5.20 10.79
N TYR A 66 1.54 -4.54 10.42
CA TYR A 66 1.65 -3.75 9.22
C TYR A 66 2.72 -4.35 8.31
N VAL A 67 2.34 -4.65 7.08
CA VAL A 67 3.19 -5.35 6.12
C VAL A 67 3.32 -4.49 4.87
N PRO A 68 4.55 -4.25 4.36
CA PRO A 68 4.74 -3.50 3.14
C PRO A 68 4.43 -4.37 1.91
N ILE A 69 3.82 -3.74 0.90
CA ILE A 69 3.59 -4.28 -0.44
C ILE A 69 4.17 -3.29 -1.44
N THR A 70 4.86 -3.80 -2.45
CA THR A 70 5.42 -2.97 -3.53
C THR A 70 4.37 -2.61 -4.58
N ASP A 71 4.67 -1.59 -5.40
CA ASP A 71 3.82 -1.21 -6.52
C ASP A 71 3.60 -2.39 -7.49
N ASP A 72 4.66 -3.13 -7.83
CA ASP A 72 4.56 -4.30 -8.72
C ASP A 72 3.61 -5.36 -8.16
N GLU A 73 3.74 -5.69 -6.89
CA GLU A 73 2.87 -6.67 -6.21
C GLU A 73 1.41 -6.21 -6.19
N SER A 74 1.18 -4.91 -5.97
CA SER A 74 -0.19 -4.37 -5.95
C SER A 74 -0.83 -4.36 -7.34
N VAL A 75 -0.04 -4.07 -8.39
CA VAL A 75 -0.50 -4.12 -9.78
C VAL A 75 -0.83 -5.55 -10.20
N GLU A 76 0.01 -6.53 -9.84
CA GLU A 76 -0.26 -7.95 -10.09
C GLU A 76 -1.56 -8.39 -9.42
N ALA A 77 -1.76 -8.02 -8.16
CA ALA A 77 -2.98 -8.34 -7.43
C ALA A 77 -4.23 -7.66 -8.00
N PHE A 78 -4.10 -6.41 -8.46
CA PHE A 78 -5.16 -5.69 -9.15
C PHE A 78 -5.64 -6.45 -10.39
N GLU A 79 -4.70 -6.89 -11.23
CA GLU A 79 -5.02 -7.66 -12.43
C GLU A 79 -5.55 -9.06 -12.11
N TYR A 80 -4.97 -9.72 -11.14
CA TYR A 80 -5.39 -11.06 -10.73
C TYR A 80 -6.86 -11.05 -10.29
N LEU A 81 -7.24 -10.15 -9.38
CA LEU A 81 -8.61 -10.03 -8.89
C LEU A 81 -9.58 -9.65 -10.02
N SER A 82 -9.16 -8.74 -10.90
CA SER A 82 -9.99 -8.32 -12.04
C SER A 82 -10.29 -9.48 -13.00
N ARG A 83 -9.30 -10.33 -13.27
CA ARG A 83 -9.45 -11.46 -14.18
C ARG A 83 -10.19 -12.64 -13.56
N THR A 84 -9.96 -12.93 -12.28
CA THR A 84 -10.52 -14.12 -11.63
C THR A 84 -11.93 -13.89 -11.07
N GLU A 85 -12.21 -12.70 -10.56
CA GLU A 85 -13.45 -12.38 -9.87
C GLU A 85 -14.30 -11.32 -10.60
N GLY A 86 -13.77 -10.69 -11.64
CA GLY A 86 -14.45 -9.59 -12.33
C GLY A 86 -14.57 -8.32 -11.49
N ILE A 87 -13.73 -8.19 -10.46
CA ILE A 87 -13.72 -7.03 -9.55
C ILE A 87 -12.48 -6.19 -9.85
N ILE A 88 -12.68 -4.92 -10.20
CA ILE A 88 -11.58 -3.94 -10.34
C ILE A 88 -11.39 -3.24 -9.01
N PRO A 89 -10.40 -3.61 -8.20
CA PRO A 89 -10.18 -2.98 -6.90
C PRO A 89 -9.54 -1.60 -7.05
N ALA A 90 -9.69 -0.73 -6.07
CA ALA A 90 -8.80 0.42 -5.93
C ALA A 90 -7.35 -0.07 -5.73
N ILE A 91 -6.36 0.67 -6.22
CA ILE A 91 -4.94 0.27 -6.03
C ILE A 91 -4.59 0.19 -4.54
N GLU A 92 -5.15 1.08 -3.71
CA GLU A 92 -5.02 1.03 -2.26
C GLU A 92 -5.42 -0.34 -1.71
N SER A 93 -6.59 -0.82 -2.09
CA SER A 93 -7.13 -2.12 -1.64
C SER A 93 -6.43 -3.30 -2.29
N ALA A 94 -5.84 -3.14 -3.48
CA ALA A 94 -5.04 -4.17 -4.13
C ALA A 94 -3.81 -4.58 -3.29
N HIS A 95 -3.31 -3.69 -2.43
CA HIS A 95 -2.26 -4.03 -1.47
C HIS A 95 -2.70 -5.13 -0.49
N ALA A 96 -3.94 -5.07 0.00
CA ALA A 96 -4.48 -6.10 0.87
C ALA A 96 -4.67 -7.44 0.13
N VAL A 97 -5.11 -7.41 -1.13
CA VAL A 97 -5.21 -8.60 -1.99
C VAL A 97 -3.82 -9.20 -2.23
N ALA A 98 -2.81 -8.38 -2.53
CA ALA A 98 -1.43 -8.83 -2.72
C ALA A 98 -0.89 -9.57 -1.48
N TYR A 99 -1.14 -9.02 -0.30
CA TYR A 99 -0.73 -9.71 0.92
C TYR A 99 -1.52 -11.00 1.17
N ALA A 100 -2.82 -11.03 0.89
CA ALA A 100 -3.60 -12.25 0.98
C ALA A 100 -3.07 -13.34 0.04
N MET A 101 -2.64 -13.00 -1.17
CA MET A 101 -2.02 -13.93 -2.11
C MET A 101 -0.70 -14.53 -1.57
N LYS A 102 0.07 -13.75 -0.81
CA LYS A 102 1.29 -14.23 -0.14
C LYS A 102 1.00 -15.08 1.09
N LEU A 103 0.00 -14.69 1.87
CA LEU A 103 -0.32 -15.32 3.15
C LEU A 103 -1.06 -16.65 2.98
N ALA A 104 -2.04 -16.71 2.06
CA ALA A 104 -2.92 -17.86 1.91
C ALA A 104 -2.17 -19.20 1.72
N PRO A 105 -1.11 -19.30 0.90
CA PRO A 105 -0.37 -20.55 0.73
C PRO A 105 0.33 -21.04 2.01
N THR A 106 0.53 -20.16 3.00
CA THR A 106 1.23 -20.48 4.25
C THR A 106 0.27 -20.98 5.34
N LEU A 107 -1.03 -20.87 5.12
CA LEU A 107 -2.05 -21.21 6.10
C LEU A 107 -2.67 -22.57 5.81
N PRO A 108 -3.12 -23.30 6.85
CA PRO A 108 -3.96 -24.48 6.69
C PRO A 108 -5.26 -24.17 5.94
N LYS A 109 -5.79 -25.16 5.21
CA LYS A 109 -6.99 -24.99 4.35
C LYS A 109 -8.27 -24.64 5.10
N ASP A 110 -8.33 -24.88 6.38
CA ASP A 110 -9.47 -24.58 7.27
C ASP A 110 -9.45 -23.12 7.78
N LYS A 111 -8.41 -22.37 7.48
CA LYS A 111 -8.31 -20.95 7.86
C LYS A 111 -9.06 -20.05 6.89
N ILE A 112 -9.63 -18.99 7.43
CA ILE A 112 -10.38 -17.99 6.68
C ILE A 112 -9.58 -16.67 6.69
N ILE A 113 -9.42 -16.09 5.51
CA ILE A 113 -8.85 -14.75 5.34
C ILE A 113 -9.99 -13.83 4.89
N VAL A 114 -10.21 -12.76 5.63
CA VAL A 114 -11.15 -11.70 5.25
C VAL A 114 -10.37 -10.50 4.76
N VAL A 115 -10.62 -10.08 3.52
CA VAL A 115 -10.01 -8.89 2.91
C VAL A 115 -11.06 -7.81 2.78
N ASN A 116 -10.81 -6.64 3.37
CA ASN A 116 -11.66 -5.47 3.17
C ASN A 116 -11.27 -4.76 1.86
N LEU A 117 -12.13 -4.83 0.86
CA LEU A 117 -11.99 -4.10 -0.40
C LEU A 117 -12.80 -2.80 -0.33
N SER A 118 -12.16 -1.75 0.12
CA SER A 118 -12.73 -0.40 0.13
C SER A 118 -12.52 0.31 -1.20
N GLY A 119 -13.40 1.25 -1.55
CA GLY A 119 -13.28 2.03 -2.76
C GLY A 119 -13.58 1.25 -4.04
N ARG A 120 -13.15 1.82 -5.16
CA ARG A 120 -13.34 1.24 -6.50
C ARG A 120 -12.13 1.54 -7.38
N GLY A 121 -11.86 0.68 -8.37
CA GLY A 121 -10.64 0.74 -9.17
C GLY A 121 -10.79 1.33 -10.57
N ASP A 122 -12.00 1.65 -11.03
CA ASP A 122 -12.22 2.29 -12.34
C ASP A 122 -11.44 3.60 -12.49
N LYS A 123 -11.29 4.37 -11.42
CA LYS A 123 -10.44 5.56 -11.36
C LYS A 123 -8.96 5.30 -11.62
N ASP A 124 -8.50 4.08 -11.41
CA ASP A 124 -7.08 3.69 -11.41
C ASP A 124 -6.64 2.98 -12.71
N VAL A 125 -7.58 2.62 -13.59
CA VAL A 125 -7.28 1.87 -14.82
C VAL A 125 -6.25 2.58 -15.69
N ALA A 126 -6.40 3.90 -15.87
CA ALA A 126 -5.44 4.69 -16.65
C ALA A 126 -4.04 4.72 -16.01
N ALA A 127 -3.95 4.75 -14.69
CA ALA A 127 -2.67 4.69 -13.98
C ALA A 127 -1.99 3.32 -14.15
N ILE A 128 -2.75 2.24 -14.05
CA ILE A 128 -2.26 0.87 -14.29
C ILE A 128 -1.79 0.71 -15.74
N ALA A 129 -2.54 1.21 -16.72
CA ALA A 129 -2.17 1.15 -18.13
C ALA A 129 -0.84 1.87 -18.37
N ARG A 130 -0.68 3.09 -17.88
CA ARG A 130 0.59 3.84 -17.96
C ARG A 130 1.75 3.10 -17.30
N TYR A 131 1.51 2.54 -16.14
CA TYR A 131 2.53 1.77 -15.40
C TYR A 131 3.02 0.56 -16.22
N LYS A 132 2.13 -0.06 -16.98
CA LYS A 132 2.45 -1.21 -17.85
C LYS A 132 2.91 -0.81 -19.25
N GLY A 133 2.96 0.47 -19.57
CA GLY A 133 3.31 0.95 -20.91
C GLY A 133 2.25 0.62 -21.96
N VAL A 134 0.98 0.51 -21.58
CA VAL A 134 -0.14 0.28 -22.47
C VAL A 134 -0.85 1.61 -22.73
N ASP A 135 -0.94 1.99 -24.00
CA ASP A 135 -1.75 3.13 -24.41
C ASP A 135 -3.22 2.75 -24.44
N LEU A 136 -4.02 3.45 -23.66
CA LEU A 136 -5.47 3.39 -23.77
C LEU A 136 -5.87 4.38 -24.87
N HIS A 137 -6.29 3.87 -26.01
CA HIS A 137 -6.95 4.70 -27.03
C HIS A 137 -8.37 5.00 -26.56
N ASP A 138 -8.71 6.29 -26.52
CA ASP A 138 -10.08 6.77 -26.29
C ASP A 138 -11.02 6.40 -27.46
#